data_a0bba7f28c86b4a9469636c256ccf7e5
#
_entry.id   a0bba7f28c86b4a9469636c256ccf7e5
#
_cell.length_a   1.000
_cell.length_b   1.000
_cell.length_c   1.000
_cell.angle_alpha   90.00
_cell.angle_beta   90.00
_cell.angle_gamma   90.00
#
_symmetry.space_group_name_H-M   'P 1'
#
loop_
_entity.id
_entity.type
_entity.pdbx_description
1 polymer ?
#
loop_
_entity_poly.entity_id
_entity_poly.type
_entity_poly.pdbx_seq_one_letter_code
_entity_poly.pdbx_strand_id
1 'polypeptide(L)'
;LLVRTLTNKKLKIGNERIVWGKNHYGKPYLNGYPNYYFNISHSGEFVVCAISNNPVGIDIEQIKQIEYEEIAKSFFCDSEYAYIQKGDVNHQLRKFYEVWTLKESYIKCYGSGLSMSLKSFSIKIDSHKAVRILSDNGEKSNSYSMAIFDIESEYKMAVCSLNEEISSNITVIDQDSIINDFYKLLSESGAF
;
A
#
# COMPACT_ATOMS: atom_id res chain seq x y z
N LEU A 1 -12.21 2.22 -12.26
CA LEU A 1 -11.72 3.37 -13.05
C LEU A 1 -10.22 3.52 -12.91
N LEU A 2 -9.70 3.99 -11.75
CA LEU A 2 -8.31 4.39 -11.53
C LEU A 2 -7.28 3.41 -12.11
N VAL A 3 -7.28 2.15 -11.66
CA VAL A 3 -6.28 1.15 -12.08
C VAL A 3 -6.32 0.92 -13.60
N ARG A 4 -7.52 0.84 -14.19
CA ARG A 4 -7.68 0.59 -15.63
C ARG A 4 -7.12 1.75 -16.46
N THR A 5 -7.43 2.99 -16.08
CA THR A 5 -6.90 4.20 -16.74
C THR A 5 -5.38 4.28 -16.60
N LEU A 6 -4.85 4.02 -15.40
CA LEU A 6 -3.40 4.02 -15.17
C LEU A 6 -2.69 2.89 -15.95
N THR A 7 -3.31 1.70 -16.05
CA THR A 7 -2.79 0.57 -16.83
C THR A 7 -2.71 0.92 -18.31
N ASN A 8 -3.79 1.50 -18.89
CA ASN A 8 -3.78 1.98 -20.27
C ASN A 8 -2.66 2.98 -20.50
N LYS A 9 -2.54 4.01 -19.65
CA LYS A 9 -1.50 5.04 -19.75
C LYS A 9 -0.09 4.47 -19.67
N LYS A 10 0.15 3.52 -18.76
CA LYS A 10 1.47 2.92 -18.52
C LYS A 10 1.89 1.96 -19.62
N LEU A 11 0.99 1.09 -20.07
CA LEU A 11 1.29 0.01 -21.01
C LEU A 11 0.91 0.35 -22.46
N LYS A 12 0.19 1.45 -22.70
CA LYS A 12 -0.32 1.85 -24.03
C LYS A 12 -1.15 0.75 -24.69
N ILE A 13 -2.03 0.10 -23.93
CA ILE A 13 -2.93 -0.97 -24.38
C ILE A 13 -4.38 -0.53 -24.31
N GLY A 14 -5.20 -0.97 -25.27
CA GLY A 14 -6.64 -0.69 -25.30
C GLY A 14 -7.38 -1.35 -24.13
N ASN A 15 -8.57 -0.84 -23.86
CA ASN A 15 -9.41 -1.30 -22.74
C ASN A 15 -9.76 -2.80 -22.83
N GLU A 16 -9.95 -3.33 -24.04
CA GLU A 16 -10.28 -4.71 -24.36
C GLU A 16 -9.16 -5.70 -23.95
N ARG A 17 -7.91 -5.22 -23.91
CA ARG A 17 -6.74 -6.00 -23.50
C ARG A 17 -6.48 -6.00 -22.00
N ILE A 18 -7.19 -5.17 -21.24
CA ILE A 18 -7.06 -5.08 -19.78
C ILE A 18 -7.98 -6.13 -19.14
N VAL A 19 -7.45 -7.33 -18.95
CA VAL A 19 -8.14 -8.48 -18.36
C VAL A 19 -7.52 -8.82 -17.02
N TRP A 20 -8.32 -8.75 -15.95
CA TRP A 20 -7.87 -9.02 -14.59
C TRP A 20 -7.99 -10.49 -14.23
N GLY A 21 -6.96 -11.03 -13.59
CA GLY A 21 -6.99 -12.27 -12.83
C GLY A 21 -6.92 -12.00 -11.34
N LYS A 22 -7.02 -13.04 -10.53
CA LYS A 22 -6.78 -13.02 -9.08
C LYS A 22 -5.86 -14.17 -8.72
N ASN A 23 -4.89 -13.93 -7.83
CA ASN A 23 -4.10 -15.00 -7.25
C ASN A 23 -4.95 -15.85 -6.27
N HIS A 24 -4.35 -16.91 -5.70
CA HIS A 24 -5.02 -17.78 -4.73
C HIS A 24 -5.59 -17.02 -3.51
N TYR A 25 -4.99 -15.91 -3.13
CA TYR A 25 -5.40 -15.08 -1.99
C TYR A 25 -6.30 -13.90 -2.38
N GLY A 26 -6.72 -13.81 -3.65
CA GLY A 26 -7.61 -12.76 -4.13
C GLY A 26 -6.93 -11.47 -4.58
N LYS A 27 -5.58 -11.37 -4.51
CA LYS A 27 -4.85 -10.19 -5.01
C LYS A 27 -5.00 -10.12 -6.53
N PRO A 28 -5.47 -8.98 -7.10
CA PRO A 28 -5.65 -8.85 -8.53
C PRO A 28 -4.30 -8.70 -9.25
N TYR A 29 -4.24 -9.21 -10.48
CA TYR A 29 -3.13 -9.02 -11.41
C TYR A 29 -3.63 -8.84 -12.85
N LEU A 30 -2.78 -8.32 -13.74
CA LEU A 30 -3.10 -8.16 -15.15
C LEU A 30 -2.66 -9.39 -15.94
N ASN A 31 -3.62 -10.06 -16.59
CA ASN A 31 -3.34 -11.25 -17.41
C ASN A 31 -2.43 -10.90 -18.60
N GLY A 32 -1.43 -11.73 -18.84
CA GLY A 32 -0.47 -11.56 -19.95
C GLY A 32 0.64 -10.53 -19.72
N TYR A 33 0.71 -9.92 -18.54
CA TYR A 33 1.72 -8.90 -18.19
C TYR A 33 2.43 -9.24 -16.88
N PRO A 34 3.33 -10.22 -16.86
CA PRO A 34 3.95 -10.76 -15.65
C PRO A 34 4.84 -9.76 -14.89
N ASN A 35 5.32 -8.71 -15.56
CA ASN A 35 6.14 -7.66 -14.96
C ASN A 35 5.35 -6.38 -14.69
N TYR A 36 4.01 -6.46 -14.65
CA TYR A 36 3.15 -5.34 -14.29
C TYR A 36 2.45 -5.65 -12.98
N TYR A 37 2.90 -5.02 -11.93
CA TYR A 37 2.33 -5.15 -10.59
C TYR A 37 1.64 -3.85 -10.22
N PHE A 38 0.51 -3.99 -9.53
CA PHE A 38 -0.18 -2.86 -8.96
C PHE A 38 -0.83 -3.27 -7.63
N ASN A 39 -1.09 -2.27 -6.82
CA ASN A 39 -1.87 -2.43 -5.61
C ASN A 39 -2.68 -1.17 -5.35
N ILE A 40 -3.83 -1.30 -4.71
CA ILE A 40 -4.75 -0.20 -4.38
C ILE A 40 -5.11 -0.25 -2.92
N SER A 41 -5.36 0.92 -2.34
CA SER A 41 -5.98 1.08 -1.03
C SER A 41 -6.88 2.30 -1.05
N HIS A 42 -7.80 2.40 -0.10
CA HIS A 42 -8.66 3.56 0.04
C HIS A 42 -9.02 3.76 1.52
N SER A 43 -9.08 5.01 1.94
CA SER A 43 -9.58 5.39 3.26
C SER A 43 -10.03 6.84 3.21
N GLY A 44 -11.18 7.15 3.84
CA GLY A 44 -11.76 8.49 3.79
C GLY A 44 -11.99 8.97 2.35
N GLU A 45 -11.39 10.09 1.98
CA GLU A 45 -11.55 10.74 0.67
C GLU A 45 -10.53 10.27 -0.38
N PHE A 46 -9.55 9.43 0.00
CA PHE A 46 -8.48 9.02 -0.89
C PHE A 46 -8.64 7.60 -1.41
N VAL A 47 -8.36 7.45 -2.70
CA VAL A 47 -8.05 6.17 -3.35
C VAL A 47 -6.63 6.27 -3.87
N VAL A 48 -5.76 5.36 -3.45
CA VAL A 48 -4.35 5.35 -3.84
C VAL A 48 -4.01 4.10 -4.64
N CYS A 49 -3.05 4.25 -5.56
CA CYS A 49 -2.58 3.16 -6.41
C CYS A 49 -1.06 3.23 -6.53
N ALA A 50 -0.38 2.11 -6.27
CA ALA A 50 1.03 1.92 -6.60
C ALA A 50 1.15 1.01 -7.83
N ILE A 51 2.07 1.34 -8.75
CA ILE A 51 2.41 0.55 -9.94
C ILE A 51 3.92 0.37 -9.99
N SER A 52 4.37 -0.86 -10.23
CA SER A 52 5.79 -1.24 -10.24
C SER A 52 6.03 -2.38 -11.24
N ASN A 53 7.30 -2.60 -11.59
CA ASN A 53 7.73 -3.78 -12.35
C ASN A 53 7.97 -5.00 -11.44
N ASN A 54 7.94 -4.81 -10.12
CA ASN A 54 8.11 -5.81 -9.08
C ASN A 54 6.90 -5.84 -8.14
N PRO A 55 6.72 -6.90 -7.33
CA PRO A 55 5.66 -6.95 -6.34
C PRO A 55 5.62 -5.69 -5.48
N VAL A 56 4.42 -5.09 -5.38
CA VAL A 56 4.18 -3.84 -4.66
C VAL A 56 2.91 -3.95 -3.81
N GLY A 57 2.92 -3.28 -2.68
CA GLY A 57 1.78 -3.08 -1.79
C GLY A 57 1.69 -1.63 -1.34
N ILE A 58 0.49 -1.13 -1.22
CA ILE A 58 0.20 0.22 -0.72
C ILE A 58 -0.95 0.15 0.27
N ASP A 59 -0.84 0.91 1.33
CA ASP A 59 -1.93 1.09 2.28
C ASP A 59 -2.07 2.54 2.70
N ILE A 60 -3.31 3.01 2.83
CA ILE A 60 -3.66 4.34 3.33
C ILE A 60 -4.76 4.22 4.37
N GLU A 61 -4.62 4.98 5.46
CA GLU A 61 -5.62 5.06 6.51
C GLU A 61 -5.87 6.49 6.96
N GLN A 62 -7.14 6.84 7.12
CA GLN A 62 -7.56 8.05 7.80
C GLN A 62 -7.41 7.84 9.30
N ILE A 63 -6.71 8.76 9.97
CA ILE A 63 -6.52 8.73 11.42
C ILE A 63 -7.85 9.04 12.11
N LYS A 64 -8.43 8.04 12.75
CA LYS A 64 -9.68 8.15 13.51
C LYS A 64 -9.45 7.70 14.94
N GLN A 65 -10.19 8.27 15.88
CA GLN A 65 -10.18 7.79 17.27
C GLN A 65 -10.75 6.38 17.35
N ILE A 66 -9.93 5.44 17.80
CA ILE A 66 -10.27 4.02 17.98
C ILE A 66 -9.56 3.48 19.22
N GLU A 67 -9.95 2.32 19.68
CA GLU A 67 -9.29 1.56 20.78
C GLU A 67 -7.99 0.91 20.28
N TYR A 68 -7.06 1.74 19.77
CA TYR A 68 -5.82 1.29 19.10
C TYR A 68 -4.90 0.46 20.00
N GLU A 69 -4.94 0.66 21.33
CA GLU A 69 -4.07 -0.05 22.26
C GLU A 69 -4.38 -1.54 22.29
N GLU A 70 -5.67 -1.92 22.33
CA GLU A 70 -6.08 -3.31 22.32
C GLU A 70 -5.72 -4.00 21.01
N ILE A 71 -5.91 -3.29 19.90
CA ILE A 71 -5.52 -3.77 18.57
C ILE A 71 -3.99 -3.97 18.49
N ALA A 72 -3.21 -2.98 18.93
CA ALA A 72 -1.76 -3.05 18.91
C ALA A 72 -1.24 -4.21 19.80
N LYS A 73 -1.75 -4.38 21.00
CA LYS A 73 -1.39 -5.50 21.89
C LYS A 73 -1.74 -6.86 21.28
N SER A 74 -2.87 -6.95 20.60
CA SER A 74 -3.35 -8.21 20.01
C SER A 74 -2.61 -8.61 18.75
N PHE A 75 -2.23 -7.66 17.90
CA PHE A 75 -1.77 -7.93 16.54
C PHE A 75 -0.33 -7.50 16.25
N PHE A 76 0.29 -6.63 17.04
CA PHE A 76 1.64 -6.16 16.79
C PHE A 76 2.67 -6.85 17.69
N CYS A 77 3.94 -6.80 17.28
CA CYS A 77 5.04 -7.29 18.09
C CYS A 77 5.33 -6.33 19.25
N ASP A 78 5.93 -6.82 20.34
CA ASP A 78 6.22 -6.03 21.54
C ASP A 78 7.07 -4.78 21.22
N SER A 79 8.02 -4.88 20.29
CA SER A 79 8.86 -3.77 19.87
C SER A 79 8.08 -2.66 19.18
N GLU A 80 7.05 -3.01 18.40
CA GLU A 80 6.16 -2.06 17.73
C GLU A 80 5.20 -1.42 18.73
N TYR A 81 4.66 -2.21 19.65
CA TYR A 81 3.85 -1.68 20.74
C TYR A 81 4.65 -0.69 21.59
N ALA A 82 5.88 -1.03 21.96
CA ALA A 82 6.78 -0.13 22.69
C ALA A 82 7.14 1.15 21.89
N TYR A 83 7.19 1.09 20.56
CA TYR A 83 7.34 2.27 19.70
C TYR A 83 6.10 3.17 19.75
N ILE A 84 4.91 2.58 19.69
CA ILE A 84 3.63 3.29 19.71
C ILE A 84 3.47 4.04 21.05
N GLN A 85 3.79 3.41 22.17
CA GLN A 85 3.62 3.99 23.51
C GLN A 85 4.49 5.21 23.82
N LYS A 86 5.39 5.62 22.91
CA LYS A 86 6.22 6.81 23.10
C LYS A 86 5.47 8.08 22.70
N GLY A 87 5.40 9.05 23.60
CA GLY A 87 4.75 10.35 23.40
C GLY A 87 3.36 10.45 24.03
N ASP A 88 2.66 11.53 23.75
CA ASP A 88 1.28 11.73 24.19
C ASP A 88 0.29 10.92 23.34
N VAL A 89 -0.98 10.88 23.79
CA VAL A 89 -2.04 10.07 23.15
C VAL A 89 -2.21 10.34 21.66
N ASN A 90 -2.11 11.60 21.23
CA ASN A 90 -2.23 11.95 19.82
C ASN A 90 -1.06 11.41 18.99
N HIS A 91 0.15 11.48 19.53
CA HIS A 91 1.34 10.91 18.91
C HIS A 91 1.27 9.37 18.87
N GLN A 92 0.75 8.75 19.92
CA GLN A 92 0.58 7.30 19.99
C GLN A 92 -0.40 6.79 18.92
N LEU A 93 -1.55 7.45 18.78
CA LEU A 93 -2.54 7.13 17.74
C LEU A 93 -1.94 7.24 16.32
N ARG A 94 -1.19 8.32 16.06
CA ARG A 94 -0.50 8.49 14.77
C ARG A 94 0.54 7.41 14.49
N LYS A 95 1.33 7.02 15.51
CA LYS A 95 2.29 5.91 15.41
C LYS A 95 1.60 4.57 15.22
N PHE A 96 0.44 4.35 15.82
CA PHE A 96 -0.35 3.16 15.56
C PHE A 96 -0.69 3.05 14.07
N TYR A 97 -1.25 4.10 13.47
CA TYR A 97 -1.58 4.11 12.05
C TYR A 97 -0.34 4.01 11.14
N GLU A 98 0.80 4.56 11.56
CA GLU A 98 2.08 4.42 10.86
C GLU A 98 2.56 2.95 10.82
N VAL A 99 2.52 2.25 11.94
CA VAL A 99 2.85 0.82 12.01
C VAL A 99 1.81 -0.02 11.25
N TRP A 100 0.53 0.29 11.41
CA TRP A 100 -0.57 -0.40 10.73
C TRP A 100 -0.39 -0.36 9.20
N THR A 101 -0.28 0.84 8.62
CA THR A 101 -0.14 1.00 7.17
C THR A 101 1.13 0.36 6.62
N LEU A 102 2.22 0.40 7.37
CA LEU A 102 3.44 -0.32 7.00
C LEU A 102 3.22 -1.83 6.95
N LYS A 103 2.62 -2.41 7.98
CA LYS A 103 2.33 -3.85 8.02
C LYS A 103 1.37 -4.29 6.90
N GLU A 104 0.29 -3.55 6.70
CA GLU A 104 -0.67 -3.82 5.62
C GLU A 104 -0.03 -3.68 4.24
N SER A 105 0.79 -2.66 4.00
CA SER A 105 1.51 -2.51 2.72
C SER A 105 2.44 -3.69 2.45
N TYR A 106 3.11 -4.23 3.48
CA TYR A 106 3.96 -5.41 3.35
C TYR A 106 3.15 -6.66 3.01
N ILE A 107 2.06 -6.94 3.75
CA ILE A 107 1.18 -8.08 3.47
C ILE A 107 0.60 -8.00 2.06
N LYS A 108 0.18 -6.81 1.62
CA LYS A 108 -0.31 -6.55 0.26
C LYS A 108 0.80 -6.75 -0.79
N CYS A 109 2.04 -6.36 -0.49
CA CYS A 109 3.20 -6.60 -1.36
C CYS A 109 3.47 -8.11 -1.51
N TYR A 110 3.57 -8.82 -0.40
CA TYR A 110 3.78 -10.26 -0.35
C TYR A 110 2.65 -11.04 -1.05
N GLY A 111 1.43 -10.55 -0.94
CA GLY A 111 0.28 -11.08 -1.67
C GLY A 111 -0.39 -12.30 -1.05
N SER A 112 -0.13 -12.59 0.23
CA SER A 112 -0.76 -13.66 1.01
C SER A 112 -2.12 -13.27 1.62
N GLY A 113 -2.49 -12.00 1.53
CA GLY A 113 -3.69 -11.49 2.18
C GLY A 113 -3.66 -11.72 3.71
N LEU A 114 -4.84 -11.84 4.31
CA LEU A 114 -5.01 -12.02 5.76
C LEU A 114 -4.50 -13.38 6.31
N SER A 115 -3.95 -14.27 5.46
CA SER A 115 -3.37 -15.53 5.94
C SER A 115 -2.02 -15.34 6.64
N MET A 116 -1.35 -14.20 6.45
CA MET A 116 -0.13 -13.84 7.16
C MET A 116 -0.46 -13.18 8.48
N SER A 117 0.03 -13.74 9.58
CA SER A 117 -0.10 -13.11 10.89
C SER A 117 0.71 -11.81 10.95
N LEU A 118 0.09 -10.74 11.46
CA LEU A 118 0.81 -9.48 11.71
C LEU A 118 1.95 -9.61 12.72
N LYS A 119 1.93 -10.64 13.59
CA LYS A 119 3.01 -10.94 14.54
C LYS A 119 4.15 -11.76 13.96
N SER A 120 4.03 -12.30 12.72
CA SER A 120 5.09 -13.11 12.10
C SER A 120 6.27 -12.31 11.58
N PHE A 121 6.23 -11.01 11.67
CA PHE A 121 7.32 -10.09 11.32
C PHE A 121 7.18 -8.79 12.12
N SER A 122 8.29 -8.08 12.28
CA SER A 122 8.27 -6.77 12.93
C SER A 122 8.80 -5.67 12.01
N ILE A 123 8.25 -4.47 12.21
CA ILE A 123 8.68 -3.24 11.55
C ILE A 123 9.51 -2.43 12.52
N LYS A 124 10.69 -2.00 12.10
CA LYS A 124 11.53 -1.08 12.87
C LYS A 124 11.65 0.23 12.12
N ILE A 125 11.24 1.30 12.76
CA ILE A 125 11.34 2.68 12.28
C ILE A 125 12.45 3.37 13.08
N ASP A 126 13.46 3.88 12.43
CA ASP A 126 14.55 4.61 13.10
C ASP A 126 14.26 6.12 13.22
N SER A 127 15.17 6.86 13.85
CA SER A 127 15.03 8.30 14.07
C SER A 127 14.99 9.13 12.77
N HIS A 128 15.45 8.57 11.66
CA HIS A 128 15.42 9.20 10.33
C HIS A 128 14.25 8.73 9.47
N LYS A 129 13.27 8.06 10.10
CA LYS A 129 12.12 7.43 9.42
C LYS A 129 12.50 6.33 8.40
N ALA A 130 13.72 5.81 8.44
CA ALA A 130 14.07 4.65 7.65
C ALA A 130 13.41 3.41 8.24
N VAL A 131 12.75 2.64 7.37
CA VAL A 131 11.94 1.49 7.75
C VAL A 131 12.67 0.20 7.41
N ARG A 132 12.62 -0.76 8.33
CA ARG A 132 13.21 -2.09 8.14
C ARG A 132 12.22 -3.16 8.55
N ILE A 133 12.18 -4.24 7.79
CA ILE A 133 11.42 -5.44 8.13
C ILE A 133 12.38 -6.45 8.75
N LEU A 134 11.97 -7.02 9.87
CA LEU A 134 12.67 -8.08 10.57
C LEU A 134 11.77 -9.31 10.60
N SER A 135 12.31 -10.47 10.24
CA SER A 135 11.64 -11.76 10.42
C SER A 135 11.59 -12.17 11.90
N ASP A 136 10.86 -13.23 12.23
CA ASP A 136 10.71 -13.73 13.61
C ASP A 136 12.06 -14.05 14.29
N ASN A 137 13.07 -14.46 13.54
CA ASN A 137 14.43 -14.69 14.04
C ASN A 137 15.27 -13.40 14.15
N GLY A 138 14.69 -12.23 13.89
CA GLY A 138 15.35 -10.93 13.96
C GLY A 138 16.26 -10.61 12.76
N GLU A 139 16.29 -11.47 11.73
CA GLU A 139 17.06 -11.19 10.52
C GLU A 139 16.39 -10.12 9.67
N LYS A 140 17.21 -9.18 9.18
CA LYS A 140 16.75 -8.11 8.28
C LYS A 140 16.44 -8.68 6.90
N SER A 141 15.24 -8.43 6.40
CA SER A 141 14.94 -8.63 4.98
C SER A 141 15.53 -7.48 4.15
N ASN A 142 16.56 -7.77 3.36
CA ASN A 142 17.17 -6.79 2.46
C ASN A 142 16.44 -6.66 1.11
N SER A 143 15.48 -7.54 0.83
CA SER A 143 14.76 -7.58 -0.44
C SER A 143 13.57 -6.63 -0.51
N TYR A 144 13.11 -6.11 0.63
CA TYR A 144 11.96 -5.21 0.66
C TYR A 144 12.39 -3.79 1.02
N SER A 145 11.93 -2.85 0.22
CA SER A 145 11.96 -1.41 0.51
C SER A 145 10.61 -0.96 1.03
N MET A 146 10.62 -0.05 2.01
CA MET A 146 9.39 0.53 2.56
C MET A 146 9.54 2.04 2.68
N ALA A 147 8.47 2.77 2.41
CA ALA A 147 8.40 4.21 2.59
C ALA A 147 7.06 4.62 3.21
N ILE A 148 7.11 5.65 4.06
CA ILE A 148 5.95 6.32 4.64
C ILE A 148 5.77 7.63 3.92
N PHE A 149 4.53 7.98 3.62
CA PHE A 149 4.16 9.23 2.98
C PHE A 149 3.15 9.98 3.84
N ASP A 150 3.45 11.25 4.09
CA ASP A 150 2.52 12.18 4.69
C ASP A 150 1.78 12.90 3.55
N ILE A 151 0.53 12.49 3.26
CA ILE A 151 -0.31 13.10 2.21
C ILE A 151 -1.02 14.31 2.78
N GLU A 152 -1.73 14.13 3.88
CA GLU A 152 -2.41 15.15 4.68
C GLU A 152 -2.27 14.82 6.16
N SER A 153 -2.51 15.83 7.03
CA SER A 153 -2.33 15.70 8.47
C SER A 153 -3.11 14.54 9.09
N GLU A 154 -4.30 14.25 8.54
CA GLU A 154 -5.23 13.23 9.05
C GLU A 154 -5.08 11.87 8.38
N TYR A 155 -4.01 11.64 7.62
CA TYR A 155 -3.79 10.36 6.93
C TYR A 155 -2.39 9.82 7.17
N LYS A 156 -2.28 8.49 7.12
CA LYS A 156 -1.01 7.77 7.00
C LYS A 156 -1.06 6.87 5.77
N MET A 157 -0.02 6.90 4.99
CA MET A 157 0.14 6.02 3.83
C MET A 157 1.52 5.39 3.85
N ALA A 158 1.58 4.10 3.49
CA ALA A 158 2.83 3.38 3.32
C ALA A 158 2.85 2.58 2.03
N VAL A 159 4.04 2.45 1.46
CA VAL A 159 4.31 1.61 0.29
C VAL A 159 5.40 0.61 0.64
N CYS A 160 5.24 -0.62 0.17
CA CYS A 160 6.25 -1.67 0.21
C CYS A 160 6.52 -2.18 -1.20
N SER A 161 7.77 -2.35 -1.58
CA SER A 161 8.18 -2.94 -2.86
C SER A 161 9.24 -4.00 -2.66
N LEU A 162 9.21 -5.04 -3.49
CA LEU A 162 10.21 -6.11 -3.51
C LEU A 162 11.29 -5.79 -4.55
N ASN A 163 12.56 -5.76 -4.11
CA ASN A 163 13.73 -5.54 -4.98
C ASN A 163 13.70 -4.25 -5.83
N GLU A 164 12.99 -3.22 -5.39
CA GLU A 164 12.89 -1.95 -6.08
C GLU A 164 12.86 -0.80 -5.08
N GLU A 165 13.57 0.28 -5.37
CA GLU A 165 13.49 1.51 -4.59
C GLU A 165 12.14 2.21 -4.82
N ILE A 166 11.61 2.80 -3.78
CA ILE A 166 10.33 3.49 -3.81
C ILE A 166 10.59 4.97 -4.14
N SER A 167 10.00 5.44 -5.25
CA SER A 167 10.03 6.86 -5.60
C SER A 167 9.29 7.69 -4.55
N SER A 168 9.86 8.83 -4.19
CA SER A 168 9.20 9.83 -3.35
C SER A 168 8.11 10.63 -4.06
N ASN A 169 8.01 10.51 -5.41
CA ASN A 169 7.07 11.28 -6.20
C ASN A 169 5.66 10.69 -6.10
N ILE A 170 4.72 11.52 -5.68
CA ILE A 170 3.29 11.22 -5.67
C ILE A 170 2.61 12.07 -6.75
N THR A 171 1.80 11.43 -7.59
CA THR A 171 0.95 12.13 -8.55
C THR A 171 -0.47 12.21 -8.00
N VAL A 172 -0.96 13.41 -7.78
CA VAL A 172 -2.35 13.65 -7.39
C VAL A 172 -3.18 13.83 -8.66
N ILE A 173 -4.29 13.13 -8.75
CA ILE A 173 -5.24 13.19 -9.88
C ILE A 173 -6.61 13.46 -9.27
N ASP A 174 -7.27 14.52 -9.72
CA ASP A 174 -8.65 14.80 -9.31
C ASP A 174 -9.64 13.81 -9.95
N GLN A 175 -10.80 13.68 -9.31
CA GLN A 175 -11.81 12.71 -9.72
C GLN A 175 -12.33 12.96 -11.14
N ASP A 176 -12.56 14.20 -11.53
CA ASP A 176 -13.11 14.53 -12.85
C ASP A 176 -12.12 14.21 -13.96
N SER A 177 -10.83 14.47 -13.72
CA SER A 177 -9.75 14.08 -14.64
C SER A 177 -9.70 12.58 -14.86
N ILE A 178 -9.79 11.76 -13.82
CA ILE A 178 -9.75 10.29 -13.98
C ILE A 178 -11.00 9.73 -14.67
N ILE A 179 -12.15 10.35 -14.43
CA ILE A 179 -13.41 10.01 -15.10
C ILE A 179 -13.31 10.35 -16.59
N ASN A 180 -12.87 11.55 -16.94
CA ASN A 180 -12.69 11.98 -18.33
C ASN A 180 -11.70 11.11 -19.10
N ASP A 181 -10.58 10.76 -18.48
CA ASP A 181 -9.58 9.88 -19.08
C ASP A 181 -10.17 8.46 -19.32
N PHE A 182 -11.01 7.99 -18.41
CA PHE A 182 -11.67 6.69 -18.58
C PHE A 182 -12.70 6.71 -19.72
N TYR A 183 -13.48 7.77 -19.88
CA TYR A 183 -14.40 7.90 -21.02
C TYR A 183 -13.65 7.94 -22.35
N LYS A 184 -12.51 8.62 -22.45
CA LYS A 184 -11.64 8.59 -23.63
C LYS A 184 -11.19 7.16 -23.95
N LEU A 185 -10.73 6.42 -22.94
CA LEU A 185 -10.32 5.02 -23.07
C LEU A 185 -11.46 4.13 -23.61
N LEU A 186 -12.69 4.34 -23.19
CA LEU A 186 -13.85 3.61 -23.70
C LEU A 186 -14.18 3.96 -25.14
N SER A 187 -14.14 5.23 -25.53
CA SER A 187 -14.43 5.68 -26.89
C SER A 187 -13.40 5.17 -27.89
N GLU A 188 -12.11 5.13 -27.52
CA GLU A 188 -11.03 4.61 -28.37
C GLU A 188 -11.12 3.09 -28.58
N SER A 189 -11.77 2.36 -27.67
CA SER A 189 -11.95 0.91 -27.78
C SER A 189 -13.19 0.48 -28.58
N GLY A 190 -13.95 1.42 -29.16
CA GLY A 190 -15.15 1.11 -29.95
C GLY A 190 -16.30 0.52 -29.14
N ALA A 191 -16.33 0.79 -27.84
CA ALA A 191 -17.34 0.26 -26.91
C ALA A 191 -18.64 1.10 -26.84
N PHE A 192 -18.84 2.04 -27.79
CA PHE A 192 -20.07 2.80 -28.02
C PHE A 192 -20.40 2.88 -29.48
#